data_8f0a9bbdb2b97c92cc4c4e8453ae2115
#
_entry.id   8f0a9bbdb2b97c92cc4c4e8453ae2115
#
_cell.length_a   1.000
_cell.length_b   1.000
_cell.length_c   1.000
_cell.angle_alpha   90.00
_cell.angle_beta   90.00
_cell.angle_gamma   90.00
#
_symmetry.space_group_name_H-M   'P 1'
#
loop_
_entity.id
_entity.type
_entity.pdbx_description
1 polymer ?
#
loop_
_entity_poly.entity_id
_entity_poly.type
_entity_poly.pdbx_seq_one_letter_code
_entity_poly.pdbx_strand_id
1 'polypeptide(L)'
;MNQVRTLRSVIEAGLDDFAGVFVPGGHAPVVDLMQDADMGIILRHFHEAGKPTALLCHGPIAIAAAMPKAHEFRAALIAGDSAKATELAQGWPYAGYRMTVFSSSEEVAAEQSLLNGKLYFHMPEALQLAGGEVITSPDDFAPYLVVDRELITGQNPASDHLIAKQMIEALERAAA
;
A
#
# COMPACT_ATOMS: atom_id res chain seq x y z
N MET A 1 2.59 -20.06 14.07
CA MET A 1 2.56 -18.58 14.28
C MET A 1 1.97 -18.30 15.67
N ASN A 2 2.77 -18.46 16.72
CA ASN A 2 2.23 -18.45 18.09
C ASN A 2 2.48 -17.15 18.87
N GLN A 3 2.98 -16.08 18.23
CA GLN A 3 3.19 -14.77 18.88
C GLN A 3 3.00 -13.63 17.86
N VAL A 4 1.75 -13.41 17.46
CA VAL A 4 1.42 -12.22 16.67
C VAL A 4 1.38 -11.03 17.62
N ARG A 5 2.10 -9.96 17.28
CA ARG A 5 2.08 -8.68 18.00
C ARG A 5 1.06 -7.74 17.35
N THR A 6 0.44 -6.89 18.13
CA THR A 6 -0.35 -5.76 17.58
C THR A 6 0.58 -4.69 17.02
N LEU A 7 0.12 -3.92 16.02
CA LEU A 7 0.88 -2.80 15.49
C LEU A 7 1.26 -1.81 16.61
N ARG A 8 0.33 -1.52 17.51
CA ARG A 8 0.56 -0.67 18.69
C ARG A 8 1.73 -1.18 19.52
N SER A 9 1.78 -2.46 19.84
CA SER A 9 2.86 -3.03 20.64
C SER A 9 4.22 -3.02 19.95
N VAL A 10 4.24 -3.01 18.61
CA VAL A 10 5.47 -2.85 17.81
C VAL A 10 5.96 -1.40 17.89
N ILE A 11 5.04 -0.43 17.73
CA ILE A 11 5.36 1.00 17.87
C ILE A 11 5.91 1.32 19.26
N GLU A 12 5.25 0.84 20.31
CA GLU A 12 5.66 1.05 21.71
C GLU A 12 7.05 0.45 22.02
N ALA A 13 7.41 -0.64 21.35
CA ALA A 13 8.74 -1.24 21.50
C ALA A 13 9.85 -0.52 20.73
N GLY A 14 9.48 0.41 19.84
CA GLY A 14 10.39 1.15 18.99
C GLY A 14 10.48 0.60 17.56
N LEU A 15 10.51 1.49 16.57
CA LEU A 15 10.57 1.14 15.15
C LEU A 15 12.00 1.18 14.58
N ASP A 16 12.94 1.77 15.31
CA ASP A 16 14.31 2.00 14.82
C ASP A 16 15.08 0.69 14.56
N ASP A 17 14.79 -0.34 15.34
CA ASP A 17 15.43 -1.65 15.22
C ASP A 17 14.98 -2.46 13.99
N PHE A 18 13.93 -2.03 13.30
CA PHE A 18 13.46 -2.69 12.10
C PHE A 18 14.14 -2.09 10.85
N ALA A 19 14.68 -2.96 10.01
CA ALA A 19 15.40 -2.57 8.79
C ALA A 19 14.45 -2.25 7.63
N GLY A 20 13.21 -2.72 7.65
CA GLY A 20 12.21 -2.50 6.60
C GLY A 20 10.83 -3.01 7.01
N VAL A 21 9.82 -2.69 6.21
CA VAL A 21 8.44 -3.16 6.39
C VAL A 21 7.93 -3.85 5.14
N PHE A 22 7.21 -4.96 5.31
CA PHE A 22 6.51 -5.66 4.24
C PHE A 22 5.02 -5.79 4.58
N VAL A 23 4.17 -5.34 3.66
CA VAL A 23 2.71 -5.46 3.76
C VAL A 23 2.22 -6.43 2.68
N PRO A 24 1.70 -7.61 3.06
CA PRO A 24 1.15 -8.57 2.11
C PRO A 24 -0.19 -8.08 1.55
N GLY A 25 -0.65 -8.79 0.50
CA GLY A 25 -1.94 -8.55 -0.12
C GLY A 25 -3.13 -9.17 0.60
N GLY A 26 -4.17 -9.42 -0.16
CA GLY A 26 -5.51 -9.77 0.30
C GLY A 26 -6.38 -8.51 0.38
N HIS A 27 -7.71 -8.67 0.44
CA HIS A 27 -8.64 -7.53 0.43
C HIS A 27 -8.73 -6.77 1.77
N ALA A 28 -8.25 -7.36 2.87
CA ALA A 28 -8.29 -6.73 4.19
C ALA A 28 -7.67 -5.31 4.22
N PRO A 29 -6.52 -5.04 3.58
CA PRO A 29 -5.93 -3.69 3.54
C PRO A 29 -6.87 -2.59 3.02
N VAL A 30 -7.80 -2.91 2.12
CA VAL A 30 -8.80 -1.95 1.59
C VAL A 30 -9.83 -1.55 2.64
N VAL A 31 -10.05 -2.41 3.64
CA VAL A 31 -11.05 -2.20 4.69
C VAL A 31 -10.43 -1.61 5.94
N ASP A 32 -9.30 -2.16 6.39
CA ASP A 32 -8.66 -1.83 7.66
C ASP A 32 -7.37 -1.00 7.52
N LEU A 33 -6.32 -1.54 6.89
CA LEU A 33 -4.98 -0.95 6.94
C LEU A 33 -4.89 0.43 6.30
N MET A 34 -5.67 0.73 5.25
CA MET A 34 -5.60 2.02 4.56
C MET A 34 -6.04 3.22 5.41
N GLN A 35 -6.69 2.96 6.54
CA GLN A 35 -7.18 3.98 7.46
C GLN A 35 -6.72 3.76 8.91
N ASP A 36 -5.90 2.74 9.16
CA ASP A 36 -5.42 2.40 10.50
C ASP A 36 -4.34 3.38 10.96
N ALA A 37 -4.56 3.99 12.13
CA ALA A 37 -3.67 5.03 12.66
C ALA A 37 -2.27 4.49 13.01
N ASP A 38 -2.18 3.24 13.49
CA ASP A 38 -0.91 2.62 13.85
C ASP A 38 -0.11 2.25 12.61
N MET A 39 -0.78 1.74 11.57
CA MET A 39 -0.16 1.55 10.25
C MET A 39 0.35 2.88 9.69
N GLY A 40 -0.41 3.95 9.83
CA GLY A 40 0.00 5.29 9.42
C GLY A 40 1.27 5.78 10.13
N ILE A 41 1.42 5.52 11.43
CA ILE A 41 2.63 5.84 12.20
C ILE A 41 3.82 5.03 11.66
N ILE A 42 3.64 3.73 11.46
CA ILE A 42 4.69 2.85 10.94
C ILE A 42 5.15 3.32 9.57
N LEU A 43 4.24 3.53 8.63
CA LEU A 43 4.58 3.90 7.26
C LEU A 43 5.27 5.27 7.17
N ARG A 44 4.84 6.26 7.96
CA ARG A 44 5.55 7.55 8.05
C ARG A 44 6.96 7.39 8.59
N HIS A 45 7.15 6.58 9.64
CA HIS A 45 8.48 6.33 10.21
C HIS A 45 9.43 5.72 9.16
N PHE A 46 8.99 4.70 8.43
CA PHE A 46 9.82 4.06 7.40
C PHE A 46 10.10 5.00 6.23
N HIS A 47 9.12 5.78 5.80
CA HIS A 47 9.27 6.81 4.78
C HIS A 47 10.29 7.88 5.19
N GLU A 48 10.14 8.49 6.38
CA GLU A 48 11.02 9.53 6.89
C GLU A 48 12.47 9.04 7.09
N ALA A 49 12.62 7.78 7.48
CA ALA A 49 13.93 7.13 7.64
C ALA A 49 14.52 6.61 6.32
N GLY A 50 13.80 6.68 5.19
CA GLY A 50 14.23 6.11 3.91
C GLY A 50 14.41 4.60 3.95
N LYS A 51 13.75 3.90 4.87
CA LYS A 51 13.88 2.45 5.06
C LYS A 51 12.99 1.69 4.05
N PRO A 52 13.47 0.56 3.50
CA PRO A 52 12.72 -0.24 2.54
C PRO A 52 11.30 -0.55 2.98
N THR A 53 10.34 -0.15 2.14
CA THR A 53 8.90 -0.34 2.35
C THR A 53 8.33 -1.11 1.16
N ALA A 54 8.02 -2.39 1.34
CA ALA A 54 7.54 -3.26 0.28
C ALA A 54 6.08 -3.65 0.50
N LEU A 55 5.26 -3.54 -0.55
CA LEU A 55 3.82 -3.84 -0.49
C LEU A 55 3.37 -4.60 -1.74
N LEU A 56 2.57 -5.65 -1.54
CA LEU A 56 2.18 -6.58 -2.61
C LEU A 56 0.67 -6.60 -2.82
N CYS A 57 0.24 -6.69 -4.10
CA CYS A 57 -1.15 -6.94 -4.49
C CYS A 57 -2.08 -5.79 -4.03
N HIS A 58 -2.96 -6.01 -3.06
CA HIS A 58 -3.78 -4.97 -2.43
C HIS A 58 -3.03 -4.21 -1.31
N GLY A 59 -1.88 -4.73 -0.87
CA GLY A 59 -1.07 -4.12 0.18
C GLY A 59 -0.72 -2.64 -0.05
N PRO A 60 -0.40 -2.20 -1.28
CA PRO A 60 -0.06 -0.80 -1.54
C PRO A 60 -1.11 0.22 -1.11
N ILE A 61 -2.40 -0.15 -1.03
CA ILE A 61 -3.43 0.78 -0.52
C ILE A 61 -3.18 1.20 0.94
N ALA A 62 -2.45 0.39 1.72
CA ALA A 62 -2.13 0.70 3.11
C ALA A 62 -1.34 2.01 3.28
N ILE A 63 -0.58 2.46 2.22
CA ILE A 63 0.14 3.74 2.31
C ILE A 63 -0.79 4.95 2.45
N ALA A 64 -2.08 4.80 2.15
CA ALA A 64 -3.09 5.81 2.43
C ALA A 64 -3.20 6.12 3.94
N ALA A 65 -2.91 5.17 4.82
CA ALA A 65 -2.89 5.38 6.27
C ALA A 65 -1.89 6.46 6.72
N ALA A 66 -0.85 6.74 5.91
CA ALA A 66 0.10 7.81 6.19
C ALA A 66 -0.48 9.22 6.00
N MET A 67 -1.67 9.36 5.41
CA MET A 67 -2.36 10.66 5.29
C MET A 67 -2.77 11.20 6.65
N PRO A 68 -2.82 12.54 6.83
CA PRO A 68 -3.35 13.14 8.05
C PRO A 68 -4.81 12.77 8.34
N LYS A 69 -5.62 12.52 7.29
CA LYS A 69 -7.07 12.26 7.34
C LYS A 69 -7.45 11.00 6.59
N ALA A 70 -6.73 9.89 6.84
CA ALA A 70 -6.90 8.63 6.12
C ALA A 70 -8.33 8.04 6.25
N HIS A 71 -8.92 8.14 7.43
CA HIS A 71 -10.28 7.65 7.66
C HIS A 71 -11.33 8.44 6.85
N GLU A 72 -11.23 9.76 6.85
CA GLU A 72 -12.11 10.64 6.08
C GLU A 72 -11.88 10.48 4.57
N PHE A 73 -10.63 10.29 4.15
CA PHE A 73 -10.28 9.98 2.76
C PHE A 73 -11.01 8.72 2.28
N ARG A 74 -10.91 7.62 3.05
CA ARG A 74 -11.63 6.38 2.72
C ARG A 74 -13.14 6.59 2.69
N ALA A 75 -13.71 7.36 3.63
CA ALA A 75 -15.14 7.66 3.64
C ALA A 75 -15.59 8.43 2.38
N ALA A 76 -14.78 9.39 1.91
CA ALA A 76 -15.03 10.12 0.68
C ALA A 76 -14.99 9.21 -0.56
N LEU A 77 -14.04 8.26 -0.62
CA LEU A 77 -13.97 7.25 -1.70
C LEU A 77 -15.25 6.38 -1.73
N ILE A 78 -15.71 5.90 -0.56
CA ILE A 78 -16.95 5.10 -0.46
C ILE A 78 -18.16 5.90 -0.91
N ALA A 79 -18.20 7.20 -0.62
CA ALA A 79 -19.27 8.10 -1.03
C ALA A 79 -19.19 8.49 -2.53
N GLY A 80 -18.12 8.13 -3.24
CA GLY A 80 -17.88 8.54 -4.63
C GLY A 80 -17.52 10.03 -4.78
N ASP A 81 -17.12 10.70 -3.69
CA ASP A 81 -16.73 12.12 -3.70
C ASP A 81 -15.23 12.28 -3.97
N SER A 82 -14.88 12.22 -5.26
CA SER A 82 -13.48 12.33 -5.72
C SER A 82 -12.85 13.68 -5.39
N ALA A 83 -13.63 14.76 -5.44
CA ALA A 83 -13.12 16.11 -5.13
C ALA A 83 -12.72 16.20 -3.64
N LYS A 84 -13.58 15.68 -2.78
CA LYS A 84 -13.31 15.62 -1.34
C LYS A 84 -12.15 14.69 -1.00
N ALA A 85 -12.05 13.53 -1.66
CA ALA A 85 -10.94 12.61 -1.50
C ALA A 85 -9.60 13.31 -1.83
N THR A 86 -9.51 13.99 -2.96
CA THR A 86 -8.29 14.74 -3.35
C THR A 86 -7.95 15.85 -2.36
N GLU A 87 -8.94 16.58 -1.83
CA GLU A 87 -8.72 17.59 -0.78
C GLU A 87 -8.12 16.96 0.49
N LEU A 88 -8.68 15.83 0.94
CA LEU A 88 -8.29 15.15 2.17
C LEU A 88 -6.90 14.49 2.08
N ALA A 89 -6.44 14.17 0.87
CA ALA A 89 -5.12 13.61 0.62
C ALA A 89 -3.98 14.64 0.67
N GLN A 90 -4.27 15.93 0.81
CA GLN A 90 -3.23 16.96 0.90
C GLN A 90 -2.26 16.68 2.05
N GLY A 91 -0.96 16.76 1.75
CA GLY A 91 0.10 16.44 2.70
C GLY A 91 0.41 14.93 2.82
N TRP A 92 -0.10 14.10 1.91
CA TRP A 92 0.27 12.69 1.87
C TRP A 92 1.75 12.52 1.50
N PRO A 93 2.56 11.80 2.30
CA PRO A 93 4.00 11.68 2.08
C PRO A 93 4.38 11.00 0.75
N TYR A 94 3.51 10.12 0.23
CA TYR A 94 3.74 9.38 -1.01
C TYR A 94 3.16 10.06 -2.27
N ALA A 95 2.71 11.32 -2.18
CA ALA A 95 2.30 12.09 -3.36
C ALA A 95 3.47 12.23 -4.34
N GLY A 96 3.23 11.98 -5.63
CA GLY A 96 4.24 11.99 -6.68
C GLY A 96 5.17 10.78 -6.69
N TYR A 97 4.94 9.76 -5.86
CA TYR A 97 5.64 8.49 -5.96
C TYR A 97 5.06 7.63 -7.08
N ARG A 98 5.96 7.00 -7.84
CA ARG A 98 5.59 5.94 -8.78
C ARG A 98 5.33 4.64 -8.01
N MET A 99 4.21 3.99 -8.32
CA MET A 99 3.81 2.76 -7.63
C MET A 99 2.92 1.89 -8.51
N THR A 100 2.79 0.64 -8.14
CA THR A 100 1.77 -0.26 -8.68
C THR A 100 0.92 -0.85 -7.55
N VAL A 101 -0.23 -1.36 -7.91
CA VAL A 101 -1.19 -2.01 -7.01
C VAL A 101 -2.03 -2.97 -7.85
N PHE A 102 -2.77 -3.86 -7.23
CA PHE A 102 -3.72 -4.73 -7.93
C PHE A 102 -4.60 -3.90 -8.86
N SER A 103 -4.59 -4.23 -10.17
CA SER A 103 -5.19 -3.37 -11.20
C SER A 103 -6.71 -3.42 -11.15
N SER A 104 -7.37 -2.40 -11.72
CA SER A 104 -8.83 -2.36 -11.79
C SER A 104 -9.42 -3.47 -12.66
N SER A 105 -8.72 -3.93 -13.70
CA SER A 105 -9.13 -5.07 -14.53
C SER A 105 -9.02 -6.40 -13.77
N GLU A 106 -7.92 -6.61 -13.05
CA GLU A 106 -7.74 -7.78 -12.18
C GLU A 106 -8.80 -7.79 -11.05
N GLU A 107 -9.14 -6.62 -10.50
CA GLU A 107 -10.16 -6.51 -9.45
C GLU A 107 -11.55 -6.88 -9.98
N VAL A 108 -11.94 -6.42 -11.16
CA VAL A 108 -13.22 -6.79 -11.79
C VAL A 108 -13.31 -8.32 -11.96
N ALA A 109 -12.22 -8.98 -12.33
CA ALA A 109 -12.17 -10.44 -12.41
C ALA A 109 -12.32 -11.11 -11.04
N ALA A 110 -11.69 -10.56 -10.00
CA ALA A 110 -11.77 -11.05 -8.62
C ALA A 110 -13.17 -10.83 -8.01
N GLU A 111 -13.80 -9.69 -8.26
CA GLU A 111 -15.19 -9.40 -7.85
C GLU A 111 -16.18 -10.43 -8.39
N GLN A 112 -15.99 -10.85 -9.65
CA GLN A 112 -16.87 -11.84 -10.31
C GLN A 112 -16.62 -13.27 -9.83
N SER A 113 -15.36 -13.64 -9.58
CA SER A 113 -14.96 -15.02 -9.34
C SER A 113 -14.79 -15.39 -7.87
N LEU A 114 -14.38 -14.45 -7.02
CA LEU A 114 -14.01 -14.70 -5.62
C LEU A 114 -14.90 -14.01 -4.61
N LEU A 115 -15.24 -12.74 -4.84
CA LEU A 115 -15.92 -11.92 -3.83
C LEU A 115 -17.44 -12.06 -3.87
N ASN A 116 -18.01 -12.46 -5.01
CA ASN A 116 -19.44 -12.42 -5.27
C ASN A 116 -20.07 -11.06 -4.88
N GLY A 117 -19.36 -9.97 -5.16
CA GLY A 117 -19.70 -8.59 -4.81
C GLY A 117 -18.75 -7.63 -5.47
N LYS A 118 -18.93 -6.33 -5.19
CA LYS A 118 -18.10 -5.25 -5.73
C LYS A 118 -17.47 -4.44 -4.61
N LEU A 119 -16.26 -3.96 -4.84
CA LEU A 119 -15.66 -2.94 -4.00
C LEU A 119 -16.35 -1.58 -4.23
N TYR A 120 -16.31 -0.73 -3.23
CA TYR A 120 -16.83 0.65 -3.34
C TYR A 120 -15.96 1.53 -4.24
N PHE A 121 -14.67 1.20 -4.36
CA PHE A 121 -13.70 1.89 -5.20
C PHE A 121 -12.56 0.91 -5.54
N HIS A 122 -11.89 1.12 -6.66
CA HIS A 122 -10.67 0.39 -6.98
C HIS A 122 -9.43 1.17 -6.51
N MET A 123 -8.38 0.44 -6.19
CA MET A 123 -7.18 1.01 -5.57
C MET A 123 -6.35 1.91 -6.47
N PRO A 124 -6.19 1.60 -7.79
CA PRO A 124 -5.46 2.50 -8.69
C PRO A 124 -6.04 3.91 -8.68
N GLU A 125 -7.35 4.04 -8.83
CA GLU A 125 -8.05 5.33 -8.84
C GLU A 125 -7.94 6.03 -7.48
N ALA A 126 -8.05 5.29 -6.37
CA ALA A 126 -7.91 5.85 -5.03
C ALA A 126 -6.51 6.46 -4.80
N LEU A 127 -5.45 5.73 -5.18
CA LEU A 127 -4.07 6.21 -5.05
C LEU A 127 -3.75 7.36 -6.01
N GLN A 128 -4.35 7.35 -7.22
CA GLN A 128 -4.24 8.47 -8.16
C GLN A 128 -4.92 9.75 -7.62
N LEU A 129 -6.12 9.63 -7.03
CA LEU A 129 -6.79 10.75 -6.35
C LEU A 129 -5.96 11.31 -5.20
N ALA A 130 -5.17 10.47 -4.55
CA ALA A 130 -4.23 10.87 -3.52
C ALA A 130 -2.96 11.56 -4.05
N GLY A 131 -2.75 11.54 -5.36
CA GLY A 131 -1.59 12.15 -6.01
C GLY A 131 -0.45 11.19 -6.32
N GLY A 132 -0.65 9.87 -6.22
CA GLY A 132 0.31 8.85 -6.64
C GLY A 132 0.35 8.67 -8.16
N GLU A 133 1.53 8.35 -8.69
CA GLU A 133 1.71 7.97 -10.11
C GLU A 133 1.55 6.45 -10.22
N VAL A 134 0.31 5.98 -10.37
CA VAL A 134 0.01 4.55 -10.44
C VAL A 134 0.22 4.03 -11.85
N ILE A 135 1.07 3.00 -11.98
CA ILE A 135 1.40 2.33 -13.23
C ILE A 135 1.05 0.85 -13.09
N THR A 136 0.22 0.33 -13.97
CA THR A 136 -0.15 -1.09 -14.01
C THR A 136 0.38 -1.77 -15.27
N SER A 137 0.62 -3.08 -15.18
CA SER A 137 0.93 -3.91 -16.35
C SER A 137 -0.24 -3.89 -17.34
N PRO A 138 0.02 -3.88 -18.66
CA PRO A 138 -1.02 -4.08 -19.65
C PRO A 138 -1.61 -5.51 -19.64
N ASP A 139 -0.88 -6.47 -19.08
CA ASP A 139 -1.28 -7.86 -19.01
C ASP A 139 -1.73 -8.21 -17.58
N ASP A 140 -2.99 -8.54 -17.40
CA ASP A 140 -3.54 -8.95 -16.11
C ASP A 140 -2.82 -10.20 -15.58
N PHE A 141 -2.60 -10.21 -14.27
CA PHE A 141 -1.94 -11.29 -13.54
C PHE A 141 -0.49 -11.59 -13.97
N ALA A 142 0.10 -10.79 -14.88
CA ALA A 142 1.53 -10.84 -15.15
C ALA A 142 2.34 -10.25 -13.98
N PRO A 143 3.53 -10.80 -13.67
CA PRO A 143 4.40 -10.22 -12.66
C PRO A 143 4.79 -8.79 -13.02
N TYR A 144 4.52 -7.83 -12.13
CA TYR A 144 4.86 -6.43 -12.36
C TYR A 144 5.31 -5.77 -11.06
N LEU A 145 6.41 -5.04 -11.13
CA LEU A 145 7.07 -4.38 -10.00
C LEU A 145 7.37 -2.93 -10.33
N VAL A 146 7.13 -2.04 -9.40
CA VAL A 146 7.57 -0.65 -9.45
C VAL A 146 8.38 -0.33 -8.20
N VAL A 147 9.51 0.32 -8.38
CA VAL A 147 10.38 0.81 -7.31
C VAL A 147 10.57 2.30 -7.49
N ASP A 148 10.32 3.06 -6.44
CA ASP A 148 10.59 4.48 -6.39
C ASP A 148 11.08 4.86 -4.99
N ARG A 149 12.34 5.29 -4.91
CA ARG A 149 13.02 5.58 -3.63
C ARG A 149 12.99 4.34 -2.70
N GLU A 150 12.49 4.47 -1.48
CA GLU A 150 12.35 3.39 -0.52
C GLU A 150 11.13 2.49 -0.76
N LEU A 151 10.19 2.94 -1.62
CA LEU A 151 8.93 2.24 -1.88
C LEU A 151 9.09 1.17 -2.96
N ILE A 152 8.68 -0.06 -2.66
CA ILE A 152 8.72 -1.23 -3.54
C ILE A 152 7.30 -1.79 -3.62
N THR A 153 6.68 -1.77 -4.80
CA THR A 153 5.30 -2.24 -4.96
C THR A 153 5.20 -3.31 -6.02
N GLY A 154 4.50 -4.40 -5.71
CA GLY A 154 4.20 -5.51 -6.63
C GLY A 154 2.70 -5.56 -6.92
N GLN A 155 2.31 -5.67 -8.19
CA GLN A 155 0.92 -5.52 -8.63
C GLN A 155 -0.02 -6.62 -8.14
N ASN A 156 0.40 -7.88 -8.18
CA ASN A 156 -0.46 -9.03 -7.98
C ASN A 156 0.32 -10.22 -7.37
N PRO A 157 -0.33 -11.33 -7.04
CA PRO A 157 0.34 -12.48 -6.43
C PRO A 157 1.53 -13.01 -7.22
N ALA A 158 1.51 -12.91 -8.57
CA ALA A 158 2.61 -13.38 -9.40
C ALA A 158 3.88 -12.53 -9.27
N SER A 159 3.79 -11.37 -8.61
CA SER A 159 4.92 -10.46 -8.35
C SER A 159 5.69 -10.83 -7.07
N ASP A 160 5.32 -11.88 -6.34
CA ASP A 160 5.85 -12.23 -5.01
C ASP A 160 7.36 -12.40 -4.98
N HIS A 161 7.92 -13.15 -5.92
CA HIS A 161 9.37 -13.40 -6.03
C HIS A 161 10.16 -12.16 -6.47
N LEU A 162 9.55 -11.29 -7.29
CA LEU A 162 10.18 -10.03 -7.71
C LEU A 162 10.30 -9.07 -6.52
N ILE A 163 9.22 -8.90 -5.77
CA ILE A 163 9.22 -8.00 -4.61
C ILE A 163 10.12 -8.52 -3.50
N ALA A 164 10.13 -9.85 -3.25
CA ALA A 164 11.02 -10.46 -2.28
C ALA A 164 12.50 -10.23 -2.61
N LYS A 165 12.90 -10.46 -3.87
CA LYS A 165 14.26 -10.19 -4.35
C LYS A 165 14.62 -8.72 -4.16
N GLN A 166 13.75 -7.80 -4.61
CA GLN A 166 14.01 -6.37 -4.55
C GLN A 166 14.10 -5.86 -3.09
N MET A 167 13.28 -6.41 -2.19
CA MET A 167 13.34 -6.09 -0.76
C MET A 167 14.65 -6.54 -0.14
N ILE A 168 15.14 -7.75 -0.44
CA ILE A 168 16.43 -8.26 0.05
C ILE A 168 17.56 -7.35 -0.43
N GLU A 169 17.61 -7.02 -1.72
CA GLU A 169 18.61 -6.12 -2.29
C GLU A 169 18.58 -4.73 -1.64
N ALA A 170 17.39 -4.22 -1.32
CA ALA A 170 17.24 -2.93 -0.64
C ALA A 170 17.76 -2.97 0.81
N LEU A 171 17.47 -4.06 1.54
CA LEU A 171 17.98 -4.27 2.89
C LEU A 171 19.51 -4.42 2.93
N GLU A 172 20.10 -5.14 1.97
CA GLU A 172 21.55 -5.28 1.86
C GLU A 172 22.24 -3.93 1.58
N ARG A 173 21.64 -3.09 0.73
CA ARG A 173 22.16 -1.73 0.46
C ARG A 173 22.07 -0.82 1.68
N ALA A 174 21.02 -0.96 2.47
CA ALA A 174 20.82 -0.16 3.68
C ALA A 174 21.76 -0.57 4.83
N ALA A 175 22.31 -1.78 4.78
CA ALA A 175 23.23 -2.31 5.80
C ALA A 175 24.71 -2.05 5.47
N ALA A 176 25.04 -1.58 4.24
CA ALA A 176 26.40 -1.33 3.77
C ALA A 176 26.87 0.09 4.09
#